data_e2610ae7307e863de59a8cd34f4572d9
#
_entry.id   e2610ae7307e863de59a8cd34f4572d9
#
_cell.length_a   1.000
_cell.length_b   1.000
_cell.length_c   1.000
_cell.angle_alpha   90.00
_cell.angle_beta   90.00
_cell.angle_gamma   90.00
#
_symmetry.space_group_name_H-M   'P 1'
#
loop_
_entity.id
_entity.type
_entity.pdbx_description
1 polymer ?
#
loop_
_entity_poly.entity_id
_entity_poly.type
_entity_poly.pdbx_seq_one_letter_code
_entity_poly.pdbx_strand_id
1 'polypeptide(L)'
;MSKNALPAAARAISAATTDAVTAARSQDVAGFDEATDRLAAADPEQVRVVLGVVVRALLEDLHPDGVAGDDLLELIKSCVRTSFGWYPAVDVQVLIVVLTGSLGVHEPDDEPRRVTPLEVARHAPLFITELLAAPGSAARTEDPRPLHAYFVDAFTEISQSELNEMP
;
A
#
# COMPACT_ATOMS: atom_id res chain seq x y z
N MET A 1 18.29 5.35 -22.35
CA MET A 1 16.93 5.00 -21.89
C MET A 1 17.02 4.01 -20.74
N SER A 2 16.54 4.39 -19.60
CA SER A 2 16.44 3.47 -18.45
C SER A 2 15.34 2.47 -18.74
N LYS A 3 15.67 1.18 -18.74
CA LYS A 3 14.69 0.09 -18.88
C LYS A 3 13.69 0.03 -17.71
N ASN A 4 13.92 0.84 -16.67
CA ASN A 4 13.12 0.86 -15.44
C ASN A 4 12.27 2.12 -15.30
N ALA A 5 12.07 2.86 -16.42
CA ALA A 5 11.18 4.03 -16.38
C ALA A 5 9.74 3.59 -16.29
N LEU A 6 9.05 4.02 -15.22
CA LEU A 6 7.61 3.76 -15.05
C LEU A 6 6.81 4.57 -16.08
N PRO A 7 5.70 4.00 -16.60
CA PRO A 7 4.73 4.79 -17.38
C PRO A 7 4.23 6.00 -16.60
N ALA A 8 3.71 7.01 -17.30
CA ALA A 8 3.28 8.27 -16.67
C ALA A 8 2.24 8.06 -15.57
N ALA A 9 1.24 7.21 -15.80
CA ALA A 9 0.21 6.88 -14.80
C ALA A 9 0.83 6.21 -13.56
N ALA A 10 1.78 5.30 -13.79
CA ALA A 10 2.51 4.61 -12.72
C ALA A 10 3.37 5.56 -11.90
N ARG A 11 4.03 6.51 -12.56
CA ARG A 11 4.83 7.53 -11.87
C ARG A 11 3.96 8.42 -10.99
N ALA A 12 2.76 8.78 -11.46
CA ALA A 12 1.82 9.59 -10.70
C ALA A 12 1.37 8.87 -9.42
N ILE A 13 1.06 7.58 -9.52
CA ILE A 13 0.67 6.77 -8.35
C ILE A 13 1.84 6.65 -7.38
N SER A 14 3.03 6.33 -7.87
CA SER A 14 4.23 6.21 -7.06
C SER A 14 4.56 7.53 -6.34
N ALA A 15 4.51 8.65 -7.05
CA ALA A 15 4.81 9.97 -6.48
C ALA A 15 3.79 10.36 -5.41
N ALA A 16 2.50 10.20 -5.67
CA ALA A 16 1.45 10.52 -4.71
C ALA A 16 1.55 9.64 -3.45
N THR A 17 1.82 8.35 -3.61
CA THR A 17 1.99 7.42 -2.48
C THR A 17 3.23 7.80 -1.67
N THR A 18 4.34 8.11 -2.31
CA THR A 18 5.58 8.54 -1.64
C THR A 18 5.33 9.81 -0.83
N ASP A 19 4.62 10.79 -1.40
CA ASP A 19 4.28 12.03 -0.70
C ASP A 19 3.36 11.77 0.50
N ALA A 20 2.39 10.85 0.35
CA ALA A 20 1.51 10.45 1.44
C ALA A 20 2.30 9.79 2.58
N VAL A 21 3.24 8.90 2.26
CA VAL A 21 4.11 8.25 3.25
C VAL A 21 4.97 9.28 3.97
N THR A 22 5.55 10.22 3.24
CA THR A 22 6.36 11.29 3.82
C THR A 22 5.54 12.16 4.78
N ALA A 23 4.32 12.54 4.37
CA ALA A 23 3.41 13.30 5.21
C ALA A 23 2.99 12.52 6.47
N ALA A 24 2.72 11.22 6.33
CA ALA A 24 2.37 10.36 7.47
C ALA A 24 3.52 10.27 8.49
N ARG A 25 4.75 10.13 8.02
CA ARG A 25 5.94 10.12 8.89
C ARG A 25 6.10 11.42 9.66
N SER A 26 5.73 12.54 9.05
CA SER A 26 5.82 13.87 9.66
C SER A 26 4.55 14.25 10.42
N GLN A 27 3.54 13.38 10.40
CA GLN A 27 2.21 13.64 10.98
C GLN A 27 1.58 14.93 10.42
N ASP A 28 1.80 15.17 9.14
CA ASP A 28 1.30 16.34 8.40
C ASP A 28 -0.03 15.98 7.77
N VAL A 29 -1.13 16.31 8.44
CA VAL A 29 -2.50 16.00 7.98
C VAL A 29 -2.79 16.66 6.65
N ALA A 30 -2.48 17.95 6.48
CA ALA A 30 -2.76 18.69 5.26
C ALA A 30 -2.00 18.09 4.07
N GLY A 31 -0.71 17.78 4.23
CA GLY A 31 0.10 17.16 3.19
C GLY A 31 -0.39 15.74 2.86
N PHE A 32 -0.81 15.00 3.88
CA PHE A 32 -1.38 13.66 3.70
C PHE A 32 -2.69 13.70 2.90
N ASP A 33 -3.60 14.60 3.27
CA ASP A 33 -4.87 14.77 2.56
C ASP A 33 -4.65 15.17 1.10
N GLU A 34 -3.74 16.11 0.85
CA GLU A 34 -3.41 16.53 -0.52
C GLU A 34 -2.85 15.37 -1.37
N ALA A 35 -1.88 14.64 -0.83
CA ALA A 35 -1.27 13.52 -1.54
C ALA A 35 -2.28 12.39 -1.81
N THR A 36 -3.12 12.07 -0.83
CA THR A 36 -4.14 11.03 -0.98
C THR A 36 -5.29 11.46 -1.88
N ASP A 37 -5.62 12.75 -1.94
CA ASP A 37 -6.58 13.29 -2.92
C ASP A 37 -6.04 13.11 -4.35
N ARG A 38 -4.76 13.35 -4.58
CA ARG A 38 -4.13 13.11 -5.89
C ARG A 38 -4.16 11.62 -6.24
N LEU A 39 -3.89 10.77 -5.26
CA LEU A 39 -3.93 9.32 -5.44
C LEU A 39 -5.34 8.84 -5.79
N ALA A 40 -6.36 9.38 -5.11
CA ALA A 40 -7.77 9.06 -5.37
C ALA A 40 -8.25 9.54 -6.73
N ALA A 41 -7.59 10.56 -7.31
CA ALA A 41 -7.92 11.09 -8.64
C ALA A 41 -7.36 10.21 -9.78
N ALA A 42 -6.42 9.33 -9.50
CA ALA A 42 -5.90 8.38 -10.47
C ALA A 42 -6.92 7.24 -10.73
N ASP A 43 -6.66 6.41 -11.74
CA ASP A 43 -7.53 5.27 -12.04
C ASP A 43 -7.69 4.38 -10.80
N PRO A 44 -8.92 4.23 -10.26
CA PRO A 44 -9.13 3.50 -8.99
C PRO A 44 -8.71 2.04 -9.05
N GLU A 45 -8.94 1.36 -10.16
CA GLU A 45 -8.55 -0.04 -10.32
C GLU A 45 -7.04 -0.19 -10.33
N GLN A 46 -6.35 0.68 -11.04
CA GLN A 46 -4.88 0.66 -11.09
C GLN A 46 -4.28 0.98 -9.72
N VAL A 47 -4.81 1.97 -9.01
CA VAL A 47 -4.38 2.30 -7.64
C VAL A 47 -4.55 1.10 -6.72
N ARG A 48 -5.71 0.47 -6.74
CA ARG A 48 -6.03 -0.70 -5.91
C ARG A 48 -5.04 -1.83 -6.17
N VAL A 49 -4.82 -2.17 -7.43
CA VAL A 49 -3.94 -3.29 -7.81
C VAL A 49 -2.49 -2.99 -7.46
N VAL A 50 -1.99 -1.82 -7.81
CA VAL A 50 -0.59 -1.43 -7.56
C VAL A 50 -0.30 -1.38 -6.06
N LEU A 51 -1.12 -0.68 -5.30
CA LEU A 51 -0.90 -0.56 -3.85
C LEU A 51 -1.06 -1.91 -3.15
N GLY A 52 -1.98 -2.76 -3.63
CA GLY A 52 -2.14 -4.12 -3.13
C GLY A 52 -0.88 -4.95 -3.30
N VAL A 53 -0.27 -4.90 -4.48
CA VAL A 53 0.98 -5.61 -4.76
C VAL A 53 2.12 -5.08 -3.88
N VAL A 54 2.22 -3.77 -3.71
CA VAL A 54 3.25 -3.15 -2.85
C VAL A 54 3.08 -3.57 -1.40
N VAL A 55 1.87 -3.51 -0.85
CA VAL A 55 1.58 -3.94 0.53
C VAL A 55 1.95 -5.41 0.72
N ARG A 56 1.54 -6.26 -0.21
CA ARG A 56 1.86 -7.70 -0.16
C ARG A 56 3.37 -7.94 -0.19
N ALA A 57 4.09 -7.26 -1.07
CA ALA A 57 5.54 -7.40 -1.18
C ALA A 57 6.27 -6.99 0.11
N LEU A 58 5.82 -5.90 0.73
CA LEU A 58 6.38 -5.45 2.01
C LEU A 58 6.11 -6.46 3.12
N LEU A 59 4.92 -7.04 3.16
CA LEU A 59 4.57 -8.10 4.13
C LEU A 59 5.42 -9.35 3.94
N GLU A 60 5.60 -9.78 2.70
CA GLU A 60 6.40 -10.97 2.38
C GLU A 60 7.88 -10.77 2.78
N ASP A 61 8.41 -9.56 2.59
CA ASP A 61 9.78 -9.24 2.99
C ASP A 61 9.96 -9.31 4.51
N LEU A 62 8.93 -8.92 5.28
CA LEU A 62 8.96 -9.01 6.75
C LEU A 62 8.74 -10.42 7.27
N HIS A 63 8.06 -11.26 6.50
CA HIS A 63 7.68 -12.61 6.91
C HIS A 63 8.10 -13.64 5.84
N PRO A 64 9.42 -13.87 5.67
CA PRO A 64 9.91 -14.76 4.61
C PRO A 64 9.44 -16.21 4.77
N ASP A 65 9.04 -16.61 5.99
CA ASP A 65 8.51 -17.94 6.26
C ASP A 65 6.98 -18.02 6.11
N GLY A 66 6.36 -16.95 5.70
CA GLY A 66 4.92 -16.85 5.51
C GLY A 66 4.24 -15.89 6.47
N VAL A 67 3.14 -15.31 6.04
CA VAL A 67 2.36 -14.36 6.83
C VAL A 67 1.23 -15.13 7.53
N ALA A 68 1.20 -15.07 8.86
CA ALA A 68 0.14 -15.68 9.67
C ALA A 68 -0.96 -14.67 9.99
N GLY A 69 -2.14 -15.17 10.36
CA GLY A 69 -3.26 -14.31 10.76
C GLY A 69 -2.93 -13.37 11.92
N ASP A 70 -2.13 -13.83 12.87
CA ASP A 70 -1.67 -13.01 14.00
C ASP A 70 -0.78 -11.84 13.54
N ASP A 71 0.02 -12.03 12.51
CA ASP A 71 0.85 -10.98 11.92
C ASP A 71 -0.01 -9.88 11.31
N LEU A 72 -1.09 -10.25 10.63
CA LEU A 72 -2.03 -9.31 10.02
C LEU A 72 -2.79 -8.52 11.09
N LEU A 73 -3.23 -9.20 12.14
CA LEU A 73 -3.93 -8.55 13.24
C LEU A 73 -3.01 -7.55 13.96
N GLU A 74 -1.77 -7.92 14.18
CA GLU A 74 -0.78 -7.03 14.80
C GLU A 74 -0.48 -5.82 13.93
N LEU A 75 -0.41 -6.01 12.62
CA LEU A 75 -0.21 -4.90 11.67
C LEU A 75 -1.37 -3.90 11.75
N ILE A 76 -2.62 -4.39 11.76
CA ILE A 76 -3.80 -3.53 11.87
C ILE A 76 -3.78 -2.75 13.17
N LYS A 77 -3.52 -3.42 14.30
CA LYS A 77 -3.44 -2.78 15.62
C LYS A 77 -2.34 -1.72 15.67
N SER A 78 -1.17 -2.04 15.15
CA SER A 78 -0.03 -1.13 15.11
C SER A 78 -0.32 0.09 14.25
N CYS A 79 -0.93 -0.13 13.09
CA CYS A 79 -1.32 0.95 12.17
C CYS A 79 -2.32 1.91 12.82
N VAL A 80 -3.35 1.39 13.49
CA VAL A 80 -4.33 2.21 14.20
C VAL A 80 -3.65 2.98 15.34
N ARG A 81 -2.84 2.31 16.14
CA ARG A 81 -2.13 2.91 17.27
C ARG A 81 -1.24 4.07 16.85
N THR A 82 -0.50 3.89 15.77
CA THR A 82 0.41 4.91 15.23
C THR A 82 -0.35 6.06 14.57
N SER A 83 -1.43 5.76 13.86
CA SER A 83 -2.17 6.75 13.05
C SER A 83 -3.17 7.55 13.86
N PHE A 84 -3.86 6.94 14.81
CA PHE A 84 -5.02 7.55 15.47
C PHE A 84 -4.70 8.90 16.13
N GLY A 85 -3.50 9.06 16.65
CA GLY A 85 -3.11 10.28 17.35
C GLY A 85 -2.99 11.52 16.46
N TRP A 86 -2.65 11.33 15.17
CA TRP A 86 -2.51 12.44 14.21
C TRP A 86 -3.56 12.40 13.10
N TYR A 87 -4.14 11.22 12.83
CA TYR A 87 -5.14 11.02 11.78
C TYR A 87 -6.32 10.21 12.34
N PRO A 88 -7.21 10.86 13.12
CA PRO A 88 -8.31 10.16 13.80
C PRO A 88 -9.38 9.60 12.84
N ALA A 89 -9.35 10.00 11.57
CA ALA A 89 -10.26 9.46 10.55
C ALA A 89 -9.88 8.04 10.10
N VAL A 90 -8.78 7.46 10.61
CA VAL A 90 -8.42 6.06 10.32
C VAL A 90 -9.56 5.13 10.71
N ASP A 91 -9.96 4.24 9.78
CA ASP A 91 -11.09 3.34 9.92
C ASP A 91 -10.60 1.88 9.87
N VAL A 92 -10.78 1.16 10.97
CA VAL A 92 -10.35 -0.25 11.10
C VAL A 92 -11.00 -1.11 10.02
N GLN A 93 -12.27 -0.90 9.70
CA GLN A 93 -12.96 -1.70 8.69
C GLN A 93 -12.37 -1.50 7.31
N VAL A 94 -11.99 -0.26 6.98
CA VAL A 94 -11.31 0.03 5.71
C VAL A 94 -9.93 -0.63 5.68
N LEU A 95 -9.18 -0.56 6.77
CA LEU A 95 -7.88 -1.23 6.87
C LEU A 95 -8.00 -2.74 6.62
N ILE A 96 -9.00 -3.39 7.20
CA ILE A 96 -9.27 -4.82 7.01
C ILE A 96 -9.54 -5.11 5.53
N VAL A 97 -10.41 -4.34 4.88
CA VAL A 97 -10.75 -4.52 3.46
C VAL A 97 -9.54 -4.32 2.56
N VAL A 98 -8.75 -3.28 2.81
CA VAL A 98 -7.53 -3.00 2.04
C VAL A 98 -6.53 -4.15 2.19
N LEU A 99 -6.32 -4.62 3.40
CA LEU A 99 -5.35 -5.69 3.67
C LEU A 99 -5.79 -7.03 3.05
N THR A 100 -7.04 -7.42 3.24
CA THR A 100 -7.56 -8.67 2.66
C THR A 100 -7.56 -8.63 1.14
N GLY A 101 -7.90 -7.47 0.55
CA GLY A 101 -7.81 -7.26 -0.88
C GLY A 101 -6.38 -7.40 -1.41
N SER A 102 -5.40 -6.87 -0.68
CA SER A 102 -3.97 -6.97 -1.04
C SER A 102 -3.48 -8.41 -1.06
N LEU A 103 -4.03 -9.25 -0.19
CA LEU A 103 -3.65 -10.66 -0.07
C LEU A 103 -4.48 -11.58 -0.97
N GLY A 104 -5.47 -11.03 -1.69
CA GLY A 104 -6.35 -11.83 -2.55
C GLY A 104 -7.30 -12.73 -1.78
N VAL A 105 -7.56 -12.42 -0.51
CA VAL A 105 -8.49 -13.19 0.33
C VAL A 105 -9.90 -12.64 0.09
N HIS A 106 -10.77 -13.50 -0.43
CA HIS A 106 -12.18 -13.19 -0.59
C HIS A 106 -12.99 -14.15 0.28
N GLU A 107 -13.78 -13.62 1.20
CA GLU A 107 -14.78 -14.41 1.91
C GLU A 107 -16.07 -14.45 1.06
N PRO A 108 -16.46 -15.64 0.56
CA PRO A 108 -17.55 -15.73 -0.41
C PRO A 108 -18.94 -15.42 0.16
N ASP A 109 -19.12 -15.41 1.48
CA ASP A 109 -20.43 -15.29 2.12
C ASP A 109 -20.73 -13.90 2.71
N ASP A 110 -19.74 -13.01 2.75
CA ASP A 110 -19.95 -11.64 3.22
C ASP A 110 -20.01 -10.70 2.03
N GLU A 111 -21.12 -9.92 1.93
CA GLU A 111 -21.10 -8.76 1.05
C GLU A 111 -19.99 -7.85 1.52
N PRO A 112 -18.88 -7.72 0.76
CA PRO A 112 -17.80 -6.87 1.22
C PRO A 112 -18.31 -5.44 1.31
N ARG A 113 -18.05 -4.79 2.44
CA ARG A 113 -18.23 -3.35 2.53
C ARG A 113 -17.52 -2.72 1.34
N ARG A 114 -18.26 -1.96 0.54
CA ARG A 114 -17.67 -1.26 -0.59
C ARG A 114 -16.82 -0.11 -0.07
N VAL A 115 -15.53 -0.22 -0.29
CA VAL A 115 -14.57 0.81 0.05
C VAL A 115 -14.43 1.75 -1.14
N THR A 116 -14.55 3.04 -0.90
CA THR A 116 -14.43 4.05 -1.95
C THR A 116 -12.97 4.21 -2.39
N PRO A 117 -12.71 4.72 -3.61
CA PRO A 117 -11.34 5.04 -4.03
C PRO A 117 -10.60 5.95 -3.05
N LEU A 118 -11.29 6.93 -2.47
CA LEU A 118 -10.69 7.84 -1.49
C LEU A 118 -10.32 7.10 -0.20
N GLU A 119 -11.17 6.19 0.27
CA GLU A 119 -10.87 5.38 1.45
C GLU A 119 -9.63 4.50 1.22
N VAL A 120 -9.52 3.85 0.06
CA VAL A 120 -8.32 3.07 -0.30
C VAL A 120 -7.09 3.97 -0.33
N ALA A 121 -7.19 5.12 -0.99
CA ALA A 121 -6.09 6.07 -1.13
C ALA A 121 -5.60 6.61 0.23
N ARG A 122 -6.48 6.74 1.21
CA ARG A 122 -6.13 7.25 2.55
C ARG A 122 -5.64 6.17 3.50
N HIS A 123 -5.94 4.91 3.26
CA HIS A 123 -5.59 3.83 4.19
C HIS A 123 -4.40 2.97 3.71
N ALA A 124 -4.29 2.69 2.43
CA ALA A 124 -3.16 1.90 1.92
C ALA A 124 -1.80 2.54 2.23
N PRO A 125 -1.60 3.86 2.05
CA PRO A 125 -0.34 4.49 2.44
C PRO A 125 -0.03 4.42 3.93
N LEU A 126 -1.04 4.32 4.80
CA LEU A 126 -0.82 4.13 6.24
C LEU A 126 -0.18 2.77 6.51
N PHE A 127 -0.65 1.71 5.85
CA PHE A 127 -0.01 0.39 5.92
C PHE A 127 1.43 0.43 5.41
N ILE A 128 1.64 1.07 4.27
CA ILE A 128 2.98 1.17 3.67
C ILE A 128 3.93 1.88 4.65
N THR A 129 3.49 2.98 5.26
CA THR A 129 4.26 3.71 6.26
C THR A 129 4.63 2.81 7.44
N GLU A 130 3.65 2.07 7.96
CA GLU A 130 3.85 1.17 9.09
C GLU A 130 4.83 0.03 8.75
N LEU A 131 4.65 -0.58 7.58
CA LEU A 131 5.50 -1.68 7.12
C LEU A 131 6.95 -1.23 6.89
N LEU A 132 7.16 -0.04 6.33
CA LEU A 132 8.50 0.51 6.11
C LEU A 132 9.21 0.82 7.43
N ALA A 133 8.46 1.18 8.47
CA ALA A 133 8.99 1.50 9.78
C ALA A 133 9.20 0.27 10.68
N ALA A 134 8.65 -0.89 10.30
CA ALA A 134 8.69 -2.10 11.12
C ALA A 134 10.12 -2.60 11.33
N PRO A 135 10.45 -3.11 12.53
CA PRO A 135 11.74 -3.78 12.74
C PRO A 135 11.89 -4.96 11.77
N GLY A 136 13.04 -5.07 11.13
CA GLY A 136 13.29 -6.10 10.12
C GLY A 136 12.89 -5.70 8.70
N SER A 137 12.29 -4.52 8.51
CA SER A 137 11.99 -4.00 7.18
C SER A 137 13.27 -3.85 6.36
N ALA A 138 13.20 -4.19 5.07
CA ALA A 138 14.30 -3.96 4.13
C ALA A 138 14.66 -2.48 4.00
N ALA A 139 13.74 -1.57 4.33
CA ALA A 139 14.00 -0.13 4.35
C ALA A 139 14.91 0.30 5.51
N ARG A 140 15.10 -0.55 6.51
CA ARG A 140 15.90 -0.26 7.72
C ARG A 140 17.20 -1.03 7.80
N THR A 141 17.60 -1.69 6.73
CA THR A 141 18.88 -2.44 6.65
C THR A 141 20.02 -1.51 6.26
N GLU A 142 21.26 -2.02 6.29
CA GLU A 142 22.46 -1.29 5.83
C GLU A 142 22.38 -0.92 4.35
N ASP A 143 21.67 -1.72 3.55
CA ASP A 143 21.39 -1.46 2.13
C ASP A 143 19.86 -1.33 1.97
N PRO A 144 19.28 -0.17 2.31
CA PRO A 144 17.84 -0.04 2.36
C PRO A 144 17.22 -0.08 0.97
N ARG A 145 16.20 -0.92 0.82
CA ARG A 145 15.40 -0.98 -0.40
C ARG A 145 14.42 0.19 -0.41
N PRO A 146 14.51 1.13 -1.37
CA PRO A 146 13.64 2.29 -1.42
C PRO A 146 12.22 1.91 -1.85
N LEU A 147 11.24 2.70 -1.42
CA LEU A 147 9.83 2.49 -1.81
C LEU A 147 9.67 2.45 -3.33
N HIS A 148 10.41 3.28 -4.06
CA HIS A 148 10.37 3.29 -5.52
C HIS A 148 10.66 1.91 -6.13
N ALA A 149 11.58 1.14 -5.56
CA ALA A 149 11.90 -0.21 -6.04
C ALA A 149 10.69 -1.16 -5.94
N TYR A 150 9.90 -1.04 -4.88
CA TYR A 150 8.66 -1.82 -4.75
C TYR A 150 7.64 -1.45 -5.83
N PHE A 151 7.55 -0.18 -6.21
CA PHE A 151 6.68 0.25 -7.31
C PHE A 151 7.14 -0.29 -8.66
N VAL A 152 8.45 -0.25 -8.93
CA VAL A 152 9.00 -0.82 -10.16
C VAL A 152 8.69 -2.31 -10.26
N ASP A 153 8.91 -3.05 -9.19
CA ASP A 153 8.63 -4.49 -9.15
C ASP A 153 7.14 -4.78 -9.28
N ALA A 154 6.29 -3.98 -8.65
CA ALA A 154 4.84 -4.12 -8.75
C ALA A 154 4.36 -3.95 -10.19
N PHE A 155 4.81 -2.93 -10.88
CA PHE A 155 4.44 -2.70 -12.28
C PHE A 155 4.98 -3.78 -13.20
N THR A 156 6.17 -4.29 -12.96
CA THR A 156 6.73 -5.41 -13.71
C THR A 156 5.87 -6.66 -13.54
N GLU A 157 5.49 -6.98 -12.31
CA GLU A 157 4.63 -8.14 -12.01
C GLU A 157 3.26 -8.01 -12.70
N ILE A 158 2.63 -6.83 -12.61
CA ILE A 158 1.32 -6.58 -13.21
C ILE A 158 1.41 -6.70 -14.74
N SER A 159 2.43 -6.12 -15.37
CA SER A 159 2.63 -6.21 -16.81
C SER A 159 2.84 -7.65 -17.29
N GLN A 160 3.58 -8.45 -16.52
CA GLN A 160 3.80 -9.86 -16.84
C GLN A 160 2.51 -10.67 -16.72
N SER A 161 1.68 -10.38 -15.70
CA SER A 161 0.39 -11.04 -15.53
C SER A 161 -0.54 -10.73 -16.70
N GLU A 162 -0.59 -9.49 -17.14
CA GLU A 162 -1.41 -9.08 -18.30
C GLU A 162 -0.96 -9.79 -19.59
N LEU A 163 0.36 -9.93 -19.79
CA LEU A 163 0.89 -10.65 -20.96
C LEU A 163 0.53 -12.13 -20.93
N ASN A 164 0.53 -12.74 -19.76
CA ASN A 164 0.19 -14.16 -19.60
C ASN A 164 -1.29 -14.45 -19.77
N GLU A 165 -2.14 -13.45 -19.61
CA GLU A 165 -3.59 -13.58 -19.80
C GLU A 165 -4.03 -13.31 -21.24
N MET A 166 -3.14 -12.85 -22.10
CA MET A 166 -3.42 -12.67 -23.51
C MET A 166 -3.53 -14.02 -24.22
N PRO A 167 -4.60 -14.25 -25.04
CA PRO A 167 -4.74 -15.50 -25.80
C PRO A 167 -3.69 -15.64 -26.90
#